data_bb1b6997dfc2841243b1ad84639d71d8
#
_entry.id   bb1b6997dfc2841243b1ad84639d71d8
#
_cell.length_a   1.000
_cell.length_b   1.000
_cell.length_c   1.000
_cell.angle_alpha   90.00
_cell.angle_beta   90.00
_cell.angle_gamma   90.00
#
_symmetry.space_group_name_H-M   'P 1'
#
loop_
_entity.id
_entity.type
_entity.pdbx_description
1 polymer ?
#
loop_
_entity_poly.entity_id
_entity_poly.type
_entity_poly.pdbx_seq_one_letter_code
_entity_poly.pdbx_strand_id
1 'polypeptide(L)'
;MRIIIAGAGEVGTHLAKMLSNENHEIILIDPEEERLRPIDSSLDVMTHEGSATSVKLLQDLLAKKTDLFIAVTHSEDTNVTSAILAKRFGAIKTIARIDNMNFLEHSTLDFFKSIGIDSLIYPELIAAREVLGLLHETGASDFMEFCGGMLAMYVQKLDDKAPILNKSLQEISESHKTDNYRAVAIKREGTTIIPRGNEQFLLGDLVYVISTHEGIDEMMKTSGKENFEAKSIMILGGSRIGKHVALYMQKTCEVKLIDSNTSKCED
;
A
#
# COMPACT_ATOMS: atom_id res chain seq x y z
N MET A 1 -21.63 2.23 2.62
CA MET A 1 -21.26 3.30 1.66
C MET A 1 -21.71 2.89 0.27
N ARG A 2 -21.96 3.87 -0.60
CA ARG A 2 -22.22 3.61 -2.03
C ARG A 2 -20.96 3.96 -2.83
N ILE A 3 -20.41 2.98 -3.53
CA ILE A 3 -19.12 3.08 -4.22
C ILE A 3 -19.31 2.74 -5.69
N ILE A 4 -18.80 3.60 -6.58
CA ILE A 4 -18.78 3.34 -8.02
C ILE A 4 -17.33 3.12 -8.43
N ILE A 5 -17.06 2.01 -9.11
CA ILE A 5 -15.74 1.64 -9.64
C ILE A 5 -15.83 1.66 -11.17
N ALA A 6 -15.00 2.43 -11.81
CA ALA A 6 -14.86 2.50 -13.26
C ALA A 6 -13.63 1.70 -13.72
N GLY A 7 -13.86 0.63 -14.47
CA GLY A 7 -12.89 -0.33 -14.96
C GLY A 7 -13.01 -1.70 -14.28
N ALA A 8 -13.40 -2.73 -15.04
CA ALA A 8 -13.49 -4.13 -14.61
C ALA A 8 -12.23 -4.94 -15.00
N GLY A 9 -11.06 -4.30 -15.02
CA GLY A 9 -9.76 -4.97 -15.10
C GLY A 9 -9.37 -5.64 -13.77
N GLU A 10 -8.17 -6.17 -13.67
CA GLU A 10 -7.68 -6.87 -12.46
C GLU A 10 -7.86 -6.05 -11.19
N VAL A 11 -7.47 -4.75 -11.21
CA VAL A 11 -7.57 -3.87 -10.04
C VAL A 11 -9.02 -3.62 -9.65
N GLY A 12 -9.88 -3.25 -10.62
CA GLY A 12 -11.29 -2.94 -10.34
C GLY A 12 -12.07 -4.16 -9.86
N THR A 13 -11.84 -5.32 -10.47
CA THR A 13 -12.44 -6.60 -10.05
C THR A 13 -12.00 -6.98 -8.64
N HIS A 14 -10.71 -6.83 -8.33
CA HIS A 14 -10.19 -7.13 -7.00
C HIS A 14 -10.77 -6.20 -5.93
N LEU A 15 -10.84 -4.89 -6.21
CA LEU A 15 -11.47 -3.90 -5.34
C LEU A 15 -12.95 -4.23 -5.11
N ALA A 16 -13.70 -4.53 -6.19
CA ALA A 16 -15.10 -4.90 -6.08
C ALA A 16 -15.30 -6.13 -5.18
N LYS A 17 -14.45 -7.15 -5.34
CA LYS A 17 -14.45 -8.36 -4.50
C LYS A 17 -14.14 -8.08 -3.04
N MET A 18 -13.13 -7.25 -2.76
CA MET A 18 -12.77 -6.90 -1.38
C MET A 18 -13.89 -6.12 -0.69
N LEU A 19 -14.41 -5.10 -1.37
CA LEU A 19 -15.40 -4.19 -0.81
C LEU A 19 -16.81 -4.81 -0.71
N SER A 20 -17.15 -5.80 -1.56
CA SER A 20 -18.44 -6.50 -1.47
C SER A 20 -18.60 -7.27 -0.16
N ASN A 21 -17.50 -7.68 0.48
CA ASN A 21 -17.53 -8.37 1.77
C ASN A 21 -17.77 -7.43 2.98
N GLU A 22 -17.77 -6.11 2.76
CA GLU A 22 -17.84 -5.10 3.83
C GLU A 22 -19.21 -4.38 3.90
N ASN A 23 -20.28 -4.96 3.38
CA ASN A 23 -21.65 -4.37 3.36
C ASN A 23 -21.70 -2.99 2.67
N HIS A 24 -21.03 -2.85 1.52
CA HIS A 24 -21.10 -1.67 0.67
C HIS A 24 -21.97 -1.93 -0.56
N GLU A 25 -22.73 -0.91 -1.02
CA GLU A 25 -23.40 -0.93 -2.32
C GLU A 25 -22.34 -0.60 -3.38
N ILE A 26 -21.96 -1.60 -4.20
CA ILE A 26 -20.92 -1.47 -5.19
C ILE A 26 -21.51 -1.50 -6.59
N ILE A 27 -21.06 -0.57 -7.41
CA ILE A 27 -21.40 -0.49 -8.83
C ILE A 27 -20.10 -0.54 -9.62
N LEU A 28 -19.99 -1.47 -10.55
CA LEU A 28 -18.86 -1.62 -11.44
C LEU A 28 -19.25 -1.24 -12.87
N ILE A 29 -18.46 -0.36 -13.51
CA ILE A 29 -18.67 0.11 -14.87
C ILE A 29 -17.53 -0.34 -15.76
N ASP A 30 -17.83 -0.97 -16.89
CA ASP A 30 -16.85 -1.28 -17.93
C ASP A 30 -17.53 -1.28 -19.31
N PRO A 31 -16.87 -0.85 -20.40
CA PRO A 31 -17.43 -0.93 -21.74
C PRO A 31 -17.48 -2.36 -22.30
N GLU A 32 -16.76 -3.31 -21.71
CA GLU A 32 -16.68 -4.70 -22.17
C GLU A 32 -17.55 -5.61 -21.29
N GLU A 33 -18.72 -5.99 -21.79
CA GLU A 33 -19.65 -6.89 -21.10
C GLU A 33 -19.00 -8.22 -20.66
N GLU A 34 -18.07 -8.72 -21.46
CA GLU A 34 -17.34 -9.96 -21.16
C GLU A 34 -16.55 -9.91 -19.85
N ARG A 35 -16.10 -8.72 -19.43
CA ARG A 35 -15.41 -8.52 -18.15
C ARG A 35 -16.39 -8.43 -16.98
N LEU A 36 -17.61 -7.98 -17.23
CA LEU A 36 -18.64 -7.79 -16.21
C LEU A 36 -19.37 -9.10 -15.87
N ARG A 37 -19.64 -9.97 -16.85
CA ARG A 37 -20.39 -11.23 -16.67
C ARG A 37 -19.87 -12.13 -15.54
N PRO A 38 -18.55 -12.40 -15.40
CA PRO A 38 -18.05 -13.25 -14.33
C PRO A 38 -18.28 -12.63 -12.94
N ILE A 39 -18.25 -11.30 -12.86
CA ILE A 39 -18.39 -10.55 -11.62
C ILE A 39 -19.85 -10.55 -11.19
N ASP A 40 -20.77 -10.24 -12.08
CA ASP A 40 -22.21 -10.25 -11.87
C ASP A 40 -22.74 -11.60 -11.36
N SER A 41 -22.13 -12.70 -11.83
CA SER A 41 -22.51 -14.06 -11.44
C SER A 41 -21.91 -14.52 -10.10
N SER A 42 -20.84 -13.89 -9.60
CA SER A 42 -20.04 -14.39 -8.48
C SER A 42 -19.98 -13.45 -7.27
N LEU A 43 -20.30 -12.17 -7.43
CA LEU A 43 -20.23 -11.17 -6.39
C LEU A 43 -21.57 -10.43 -6.23
N ASP A 44 -21.86 -9.96 -5.02
CA ASP A 44 -22.99 -9.05 -4.77
C ASP A 44 -22.61 -7.61 -5.15
N VAL A 45 -22.53 -7.37 -6.47
CA VAL A 45 -22.10 -6.12 -7.08
C VAL A 45 -23.00 -5.82 -8.27
N MET A 46 -23.49 -4.60 -8.39
CA MET A 46 -24.21 -4.18 -9.60
C MET A 46 -23.23 -3.86 -10.72
N THR A 47 -23.48 -4.40 -11.90
CA THR A 47 -22.65 -4.13 -13.08
C THR A 47 -23.39 -3.26 -14.09
N HIS A 48 -22.65 -2.35 -14.75
CA HIS A 48 -23.17 -1.52 -15.83
C HIS A 48 -22.23 -1.49 -17.01
N GLU A 49 -22.71 -1.95 -18.15
CA GLU A 49 -21.99 -1.83 -19.41
C GLU A 49 -22.01 -0.37 -19.90
N GLY A 50 -20.83 0.18 -20.16
CA GLY A 50 -20.71 1.52 -20.71
C GLY A 50 -19.37 2.19 -20.43
N SER A 51 -19.14 3.31 -21.12
CA SER A 51 -17.95 4.11 -20.90
C SER A 51 -18.02 4.87 -19.57
N ALA A 52 -16.95 4.85 -18.80
CA ALA A 52 -16.80 5.64 -17.58
C ALA A 52 -16.85 7.16 -17.81
N THR A 53 -16.70 7.63 -19.06
CA THR A 53 -16.81 9.04 -19.44
C THR A 53 -18.20 9.38 -20.04
N SER A 54 -19.14 8.43 -20.08
CA SER A 54 -20.49 8.68 -20.55
C SER A 54 -21.26 9.57 -19.58
N VAL A 55 -21.51 10.82 -20.00
CA VAL A 55 -22.24 11.81 -19.20
C VAL A 55 -23.60 11.29 -18.76
N LYS A 56 -24.35 10.67 -19.69
CA LYS A 56 -25.68 10.13 -19.37
C LYS A 56 -25.60 9.02 -18.31
N LEU A 57 -24.70 8.05 -18.49
CA LEU A 57 -24.52 6.96 -17.55
C LEU A 57 -24.11 7.47 -16.15
N LEU A 58 -23.16 8.41 -16.11
CA LEU A 58 -22.71 8.98 -14.84
C LEU A 58 -23.82 9.80 -14.16
N GLN A 59 -24.61 10.57 -14.90
CA GLN A 59 -25.75 11.31 -14.34
C GLN A 59 -26.79 10.36 -13.75
N ASP A 60 -27.13 9.28 -14.44
CA ASP A 60 -28.11 8.29 -13.97
C ASP A 60 -27.61 7.58 -12.69
N LEU A 61 -26.35 7.15 -12.66
CA LEU A 61 -25.76 6.46 -11.52
C LEU A 61 -25.53 7.39 -10.31
N LEU A 62 -25.11 8.62 -10.55
CA LEU A 62 -24.82 9.62 -9.51
C LEU A 62 -26.06 10.43 -9.08
N ALA A 63 -27.24 10.18 -9.67
CA ALA A 63 -28.49 10.72 -9.18
C ALA A 63 -28.80 10.32 -7.72
N LYS A 64 -28.29 9.16 -7.28
CA LYS A 64 -28.25 8.77 -5.88
C LYS A 64 -26.94 9.22 -5.25
N LYS A 65 -26.98 9.60 -3.96
CA LYS A 65 -25.80 9.98 -3.19
C LYS A 65 -24.71 8.88 -3.30
N THR A 66 -23.57 9.24 -3.82
CA THR A 66 -22.41 8.35 -3.99
C THR A 66 -21.26 8.84 -3.10
N ASP A 67 -20.79 7.97 -2.22
CA ASP A 67 -19.75 8.32 -1.25
C ASP A 67 -18.38 8.34 -1.89
N LEU A 68 -18.12 7.40 -2.83
CA LEU A 68 -16.80 7.26 -3.46
C LEU A 68 -16.93 6.84 -4.92
N PHE A 69 -16.17 7.50 -5.78
CA PHE A 69 -15.95 7.12 -7.17
C PHE A 69 -14.48 6.79 -7.39
N ILE A 70 -14.20 5.59 -7.92
CA ILE A 70 -12.84 5.09 -8.14
C ILE A 70 -12.67 4.80 -9.63
N ALA A 71 -11.77 5.52 -10.30
CA ALA A 71 -11.44 5.31 -11.70
C ALA A 71 -10.11 4.54 -11.82
N VAL A 72 -10.18 3.29 -12.28
CA VAL A 72 -9.05 2.36 -12.39
C VAL A 72 -9.03 1.61 -13.72
N THR A 73 -9.47 2.30 -14.78
CA THR A 73 -9.33 1.77 -16.14
C THR A 73 -7.86 1.74 -16.56
N HIS A 74 -7.57 1.16 -17.71
CA HIS A 74 -6.21 1.15 -18.28
C HIS A 74 -5.78 2.50 -18.87
N SER A 75 -6.71 3.46 -19.05
CA SER A 75 -6.44 4.78 -19.65
C SER A 75 -6.45 5.85 -18.57
N GLU A 76 -5.30 6.51 -18.37
CA GLU A 76 -5.14 7.67 -17.48
C GLU A 76 -6.14 8.79 -17.82
N ASP A 77 -6.26 9.12 -19.12
CA ASP A 77 -7.18 10.18 -19.58
C ASP A 77 -8.63 9.85 -19.21
N THR A 78 -9.04 8.60 -19.38
CA THR A 78 -10.36 8.13 -18.98
C THR A 78 -10.57 8.24 -17.48
N ASN A 79 -9.56 7.87 -16.69
CA ASN A 79 -9.62 7.91 -15.22
C ASN A 79 -9.75 9.34 -14.72
N VAL A 80 -8.93 10.25 -15.22
CA VAL A 80 -8.96 11.68 -14.88
C VAL A 80 -10.29 12.29 -15.29
N THR A 81 -10.71 12.09 -16.54
CA THR A 81 -11.95 12.67 -17.05
C THR A 81 -13.17 12.15 -16.28
N SER A 82 -13.28 10.85 -16.06
CA SER A 82 -14.41 10.25 -15.36
C SER A 82 -14.50 10.70 -13.89
N ALA A 83 -13.34 10.84 -13.21
CA ALA A 83 -13.31 11.33 -11.82
C ALA A 83 -13.79 12.79 -11.72
N ILE A 84 -13.38 13.67 -12.66
CA ILE A 84 -13.84 15.06 -12.72
C ILE A 84 -15.36 15.12 -12.97
N LEU A 85 -15.86 14.34 -13.93
CA LEU A 85 -17.29 14.27 -14.22
C LEU A 85 -18.07 13.73 -13.00
N ALA A 86 -17.59 12.67 -12.38
CA ALA A 86 -18.23 12.09 -11.18
C ALA A 86 -18.32 13.09 -10.04
N LYS A 87 -17.26 13.85 -9.79
CA LYS A 87 -17.27 14.92 -8.78
C LYS A 87 -18.32 15.99 -9.09
N ARG A 88 -18.41 16.40 -10.32
CA ARG A 88 -19.40 17.41 -10.77
C ARG A 88 -20.84 16.90 -10.70
N PHE A 89 -21.05 15.60 -10.86
CA PHE A 89 -22.38 14.98 -10.74
C PHE A 89 -22.74 14.54 -9.33
N GLY A 90 -21.88 14.79 -8.32
CA GLY A 90 -22.24 14.65 -6.91
C GLY A 90 -21.54 13.55 -6.15
N ALA A 91 -20.49 12.95 -6.67
CA ALA A 91 -19.63 12.06 -5.88
C ALA A 91 -18.94 12.85 -4.74
N ILE A 92 -18.99 12.33 -3.52
CA ILE A 92 -18.40 13.00 -2.35
C ILE A 92 -16.89 12.98 -2.44
N LYS A 93 -16.32 11.79 -2.76
CA LYS A 93 -14.88 11.62 -2.98
C LYS A 93 -14.61 10.95 -4.32
N THR A 94 -13.49 11.32 -4.93
CA THR A 94 -13.04 10.76 -6.21
C THR A 94 -11.57 10.34 -6.14
N ILE A 95 -11.29 9.20 -6.73
CA ILE A 95 -9.95 8.65 -6.86
C ILE A 95 -9.70 8.33 -8.32
N ALA A 96 -8.54 8.69 -8.86
CA ALA A 96 -8.13 8.34 -10.21
C ALA A 96 -6.75 7.66 -10.21
N ARG A 97 -6.66 6.52 -10.90
CA ARG A 97 -5.39 5.89 -11.23
C ARG A 97 -4.72 6.71 -12.33
N ILE A 98 -3.44 6.95 -12.15
CA ILE A 98 -2.56 7.63 -13.11
C ILE A 98 -1.38 6.76 -13.48
N ASP A 99 -0.76 7.07 -14.61
CA ASP A 99 0.44 6.43 -15.13
C ASP A 99 1.61 7.41 -15.26
N ASN A 100 1.36 8.73 -15.08
CA ASN A 100 2.34 9.79 -15.18
C ASN A 100 2.75 10.29 -13.78
N MET A 101 4.00 10.06 -13.40
CA MET A 101 4.53 10.45 -12.10
C MET A 101 4.55 11.97 -11.87
N ASN A 102 4.63 12.78 -12.93
CA ASN A 102 4.61 14.25 -12.82
C ASN A 102 3.31 14.78 -12.21
N PHE A 103 2.23 13.99 -12.28
CA PHE A 103 0.94 14.35 -11.66
C PHE A 103 0.99 14.28 -10.13
N LEU A 104 2.00 13.65 -9.55
CA LEU A 104 2.23 13.58 -8.09
C LEU A 104 3.07 14.74 -7.55
N GLU A 105 3.56 15.64 -8.39
CA GLU A 105 4.23 16.86 -7.92
C GLU A 105 3.27 17.75 -7.14
N HIS A 106 3.78 18.43 -6.11
CA HIS A 106 2.93 19.15 -5.14
C HIS A 106 2.01 20.19 -5.80
N SER A 107 2.54 20.96 -6.74
CA SER A 107 1.77 21.95 -7.51
C SER A 107 0.66 21.32 -8.35
N THR A 108 0.95 20.17 -8.95
CA THR A 108 0.03 19.43 -9.80
C THR A 108 -1.07 18.73 -8.99
N LEU A 109 -0.74 18.20 -7.82
CA LEU A 109 -1.72 17.61 -6.89
C LEU A 109 -2.77 18.65 -6.45
N ASP A 110 -2.35 19.87 -6.13
CA ASP A 110 -3.28 20.94 -5.73
C ASP A 110 -4.18 21.36 -6.90
N PHE A 111 -3.66 21.37 -8.12
CA PHE A 111 -4.46 21.58 -9.32
C PHE A 111 -5.53 20.49 -9.46
N PHE A 112 -5.17 19.19 -9.39
CA PHE A 112 -6.14 18.10 -9.53
C PHE A 112 -7.21 18.14 -8.45
N LYS A 113 -6.85 18.46 -7.21
CA LYS A 113 -7.83 18.67 -6.13
C LYS A 113 -8.79 19.81 -6.45
N SER A 114 -8.29 20.92 -7.00
CA SER A 114 -9.12 22.08 -7.36
C SER A 114 -10.16 21.78 -8.42
N ILE A 115 -9.87 20.87 -9.35
CA ILE A 115 -10.78 20.45 -10.41
C ILE A 115 -11.65 19.24 -10.05
N GLY A 116 -11.50 18.72 -8.81
CA GLY A 116 -12.40 17.72 -8.23
C GLY A 116 -11.88 16.29 -8.21
N ILE A 117 -10.57 16.08 -8.25
CA ILE A 117 -9.96 14.78 -7.99
C ILE A 117 -9.32 14.81 -6.59
N ASP A 118 -9.94 14.11 -5.65
CA ASP A 118 -9.50 14.15 -4.26
C ASP A 118 -8.19 13.37 -4.03
N SER A 119 -7.95 12.31 -4.80
CA SER A 119 -6.72 11.50 -4.71
C SER A 119 -6.30 10.95 -6.06
N LEU A 120 -5.01 11.02 -6.33
CA LEU A 120 -4.35 10.35 -7.45
C LEU A 120 -3.57 9.14 -6.92
N ILE A 121 -3.66 8.03 -7.63
CA ILE A 121 -2.96 6.79 -7.28
C ILE A 121 -2.10 6.35 -8.46
N TYR A 122 -0.81 6.16 -8.19
CA TYR A 122 0.15 5.56 -9.12
C TYR A 122 0.58 4.20 -8.57
N PRO A 123 -0.05 3.09 -9.00
CA PRO A 123 0.14 1.78 -8.41
C PRO A 123 1.59 1.29 -8.46
N GLU A 124 2.31 1.60 -9.53
CA GLU A 124 3.69 1.17 -9.73
C GLU A 124 4.64 1.79 -8.69
N LEU A 125 4.38 3.03 -8.26
CA LEU A 125 5.15 3.67 -7.20
C LEU A 125 4.86 3.06 -5.83
N ILE A 126 3.59 2.71 -5.58
CA ILE A 126 3.19 2.04 -4.34
C ILE A 126 3.85 0.67 -4.26
N ALA A 127 3.78 -0.11 -5.34
CA ALA A 127 4.43 -1.42 -5.41
C ALA A 127 5.96 -1.33 -5.26
N ALA A 128 6.59 -0.30 -5.88
CA ALA A 128 8.03 -0.08 -5.72
C ALA A 128 8.40 0.26 -4.26
N ARG A 129 7.59 1.05 -3.55
CA ARG A 129 7.80 1.36 -2.13
C ARG A 129 7.68 0.12 -1.24
N GLU A 130 6.72 -0.77 -1.52
CA GLU A 130 6.61 -2.06 -0.81
C GLU A 130 7.87 -2.91 -1.00
N VAL A 131 8.36 -3.04 -2.24
CA VAL A 131 9.62 -3.75 -2.51
C VAL A 131 10.80 -3.11 -1.78
N LEU A 132 10.88 -1.77 -1.77
CA LEU A 132 11.92 -1.05 -1.06
C LEU A 132 11.84 -1.27 0.46
N GLY A 133 10.63 -1.27 1.03
CA GLY A 133 10.40 -1.62 2.42
C GLY A 133 11.00 -2.99 2.75
N LEU A 134 10.67 -4.02 1.98
CA LEU A 134 11.22 -5.37 2.16
C LEU A 134 12.74 -5.46 2.03
N LEU A 135 13.36 -4.63 1.19
CA LEU A 135 14.82 -4.59 1.02
C LEU A 135 15.54 -3.89 2.18
N HIS A 136 14.93 -2.87 2.75
CA HIS A 136 15.49 -2.17 3.92
C HIS A 136 15.38 -2.98 5.21
N GLU A 137 14.55 -4.03 5.22
CA GLU A 137 14.11 -4.71 6.42
C GLU A 137 14.50 -6.18 6.51
N THR A 138 15.69 -6.52 6.05
CA THR A 138 16.23 -7.90 6.13
C THR A 138 16.36 -8.47 7.57
N GLY A 139 15.53 -8.06 8.47
CA GLY A 139 15.44 -8.55 9.86
C GLY A 139 14.04 -8.49 10.46
N ALA A 140 13.10 -7.72 9.89
CA ALA A 140 11.72 -7.66 10.34
C ALA A 140 10.82 -8.63 9.55
N SER A 141 9.77 -9.13 10.19
CA SER A 141 8.78 -9.99 9.52
C SER A 141 7.71 -9.17 8.80
N ASP A 142 7.54 -7.89 9.18
CA ASP A 142 6.59 -6.95 8.60
C ASP A 142 6.93 -5.51 9.01
N PHE A 143 6.51 -4.52 8.21
CA PHE A 143 6.83 -3.10 8.42
C PHE A 143 5.68 -2.20 7.99
N MET A 144 5.47 -1.12 8.73
CA MET A 144 4.47 -0.10 8.39
C MET A 144 4.90 1.28 8.87
N GLU A 145 4.92 2.26 7.95
CA GLU A 145 5.20 3.65 8.29
C GLU A 145 3.94 4.42 8.68
N PHE A 146 4.08 5.30 9.68
CA PHE A 146 3.05 6.22 10.15
C PHE A 146 3.54 7.67 10.14
N CYS A 147 2.59 8.60 10.09
CA CYS A 147 2.87 10.04 10.18
C CYS A 147 3.88 10.54 9.16
N GLY A 148 3.82 10.04 7.90
CA GLY A 148 4.75 10.46 6.85
C GLY A 148 6.19 10.01 7.08
N GLY A 149 6.40 8.85 7.72
CA GLY A 149 7.72 8.27 7.98
C GLY A 149 8.36 8.71 9.32
N MET A 150 7.67 9.51 10.15
CA MET A 150 8.20 9.90 11.47
C MET A 150 8.21 8.74 12.47
N LEU A 151 7.29 7.81 12.33
CA LEU A 151 7.19 6.59 13.14
C LEU A 151 7.06 5.38 12.24
N ALA A 152 7.62 4.27 12.65
CA ALA A 152 7.49 3.00 11.98
C ALA A 152 7.10 1.90 12.96
N MET A 153 6.24 0.98 12.55
CA MET A 153 5.95 -0.24 13.28
C MET A 153 6.67 -1.41 12.61
N TYR A 154 7.40 -2.14 13.41
CA TYR A 154 8.10 -3.36 13.02
C TYR A 154 7.45 -4.56 13.68
N VAL A 155 7.34 -5.64 12.93
CA VAL A 155 6.95 -6.94 13.48
C VAL A 155 8.15 -7.86 13.44
N GLN A 156 8.55 -8.34 14.60
CA GLN A 156 9.71 -9.19 14.75
C GLN A 156 9.37 -10.53 15.36
N LYS A 157 9.75 -11.61 14.70
CA LYS A 157 9.70 -12.95 15.28
C LYS A 157 10.95 -13.21 16.11
N LEU A 158 10.77 -13.55 17.38
CA LEU A 158 11.88 -13.90 18.25
C LEU A 158 12.31 -15.35 17.99
N ASP A 159 13.58 -15.50 17.68
CA ASP A 159 14.27 -16.79 17.55
C ASP A 159 15.15 -17.09 18.78
N ASP A 160 15.83 -18.21 18.77
CA ASP A 160 16.68 -18.69 19.86
C ASP A 160 17.92 -17.82 20.15
N LYS A 161 18.26 -16.91 19.22
CA LYS A 161 19.39 -15.98 19.35
C LYS A 161 19.00 -14.63 19.94
N ALA A 162 17.70 -14.36 20.15
CA ALA A 162 17.26 -13.06 20.62
C ALA A 162 17.70 -12.81 22.08
N PRO A 163 18.51 -11.76 22.36
CA PRO A 163 19.02 -11.45 23.70
C PRO A 163 17.96 -11.11 24.74
N ILE A 164 16.75 -10.78 24.26
CA ILE A 164 15.60 -10.41 25.11
C ILE A 164 14.75 -11.59 25.56
N LEU A 165 15.04 -12.81 25.12
CA LEU A 165 14.29 -14.00 25.52
C LEU A 165 14.30 -14.17 27.04
N ASN A 166 13.13 -14.52 27.59
CA ASN A 166 12.85 -14.74 29.00
C ASN A 166 13.10 -13.51 29.90
N LYS A 167 13.27 -12.33 29.32
CA LYS A 167 13.32 -11.06 30.05
C LYS A 167 11.97 -10.33 29.96
N SER A 168 11.62 -9.63 31.03
CA SER A 168 10.44 -8.77 31.05
C SER A 168 10.70 -7.45 30.34
N LEU A 169 9.61 -6.78 29.90
CA LEU A 169 9.72 -5.44 29.32
C LEU A 169 10.39 -4.45 30.28
N GLN A 170 10.13 -4.58 31.58
CA GLN A 170 10.73 -3.72 32.61
C GLN A 170 12.25 -3.93 32.68
N GLU A 171 12.73 -5.16 32.73
CA GLU A 171 14.17 -5.47 32.75
C GLU A 171 14.87 -4.94 31.49
N ILE A 172 14.23 -5.03 30.33
CA ILE A 172 14.78 -4.50 29.07
C ILE A 172 14.81 -2.98 29.10
N SER A 173 13.74 -2.32 29.54
CA SER A 173 13.65 -0.87 29.65
C SER A 173 14.70 -0.29 30.63
N GLU A 174 14.97 -0.99 31.72
CA GLU A 174 16.00 -0.58 32.69
C GLU A 174 17.43 -0.76 32.15
N SER A 175 17.64 -1.76 31.29
CA SER A 175 18.95 -2.04 30.67
C SER A 175 19.25 -1.16 29.45
N HIS A 176 18.22 -0.70 28.75
CA HIS A 176 18.32 0.14 27.55
C HIS A 176 17.62 1.47 27.81
N LYS A 177 18.38 2.49 28.17
CA LYS A 177 17.89 3.84 28.54
C LYS A 177 17.40 4.68 27.34
N THR A 178 16.74 4.06 26.37
CA THR A 178 16.27 4.80 25.18
C THR A 178 14.76 4.72 25.05
N ASP A 179 14.17 5.89 24.80
CA ASP A 179 12.74 6.06 24.55
C ASP A 179 12.39 5.98 23.06
N ASN A 180 13.34 5.53 22.22
CA ASN A 180 13.23 5.59 20.76
C ASN A 180 12.38 4.46 20.15
N TYR A 181 12.09 3.40 20.92
CA TYR A 181 11.21 2.31 20.49
C TYR A 181 10.38 1.73 21.63
N ARG A 182 9.22 1.15 21.30
CA ARG A 182 8.30 0.57 22.28
C ARG A 182 7.60 -0.67 21.72
N ALA A 183 7.65 -1.78 22.45
CA ALA A 183 6.81 -2.93 22.17
C ALA A 183 5.34 -2.60 22.52
N VAL A 184 4.45 -2.69 21.53
CA VAL A 184 3.03 -2.32 21.67
C VAL A 184 2.09 -3.51 21.68
N ALA A 185 2.51 -4.65 21.09
CA ALA A 185 1.76 -5.88 21.12
C ALA A 185 2.71 -7.08 20.98
N ILE A 186 2.27 -8.24 21.49
CA ILE A 186 2.91 -9.54 21.29
C ILE A 186 1.84 -10.50 20.78
N LYS A 187 2.10 -11.17 19.66
CA LYS A 187 1.26 -12.26 19.18
C LYS A 187 1.93 -13.59 19.54
N ARG A 188 1.30 -14.35 20.42
CA ARG A 188 1.76 -15.63 20.93
C ARG A 188 0.68 -16.69 20.68
N GLU A 189 0.99 -17.75 19.95
CA GLU A 189 0.07 -18.87 19.66
C GLU A 189 -1.31 -18.42 19.16
N GLY A 190 -1.34 -17.39 18.29
CA GLY A 190 -2.57 -16.86 17.73
C GLY A 190 -3.30 -15.82 18.59
N THR A 191 -2.88 -15.62 19.86
CA THR A 191 -3.45 -14.62 20.76
C THR A 191 -2.63 -13.34 20.76
N THR A 192 -3.29 -12.18 20.71
CA THR A 192 -2.64 -10.88 20.84
C THR A 192 -2.65 -10.41 22.29
N ILE A 193 -1.47 -10.13 22.82
CA ILE A 193 -1.24 -9.64 24.19
C ILE A 193 -0.80 -8.19 24.10
N ILE A 194 -1.42 -7.30 24.87
CA ILE A 194 -0.91 -5.94 25.08
C ILE A 194 0.05 -6.01 26.27
N PRO A 195 1.37 -5.92 26.03
CA PRO A 195 2.34 -6.23 27.05
C PRO A 195 2.38 -5.15 28.15
N ARG A 196 2.57 -5.59 29.38
CA ARG A 196 2.85 -4.74 30.55
C ARG A 196 4.29 -4.95 30.98
N GLY A 197 4.80 -4.13 31.89
CA GLY A 197 6.19 -4.17 32.32
C GLY A 197 6.69 -5.55 32.78
N ASN A 198 5.82 -6.37 33.37
CA ASN A 198 6.12 -7.72 33.82
C ASN A 198 5.96 -8.83 32.76
N GLU A 199 5.47 -8.49 31.55
CA GLU A 199 5.34 -9.47 30.47
C GLU A 199 6.72 -9.88 29.95
N GLN A 200 6.94 -11.18 29.81
CA GLN A 200 8.19 -11.75 29.31
C GLN A 200 8.08 -12.09 27.83
N PHE A 201 9.18 -11.90 27.11
CA PHE A 201 9.31 -12.33 25.73
C PHE A 201 9.71 -13.80 25.64
N LEU A 202 8.96 -14.58 24.84
CA LEU A 202 9.19 -16.00 24.67
C LEU A 202 9.62 -16.34 23.24
N LEU A 203 10.25 -17.48 23.08
CA LEU A 203 10.63 -18.03 21.78
C LEU A 203 9.40 -18.17 20.87
N GLY A 204 9.49 -17.66 19.67
CA GLY A 204 8.41 -17.72 18.66
C GLY A 204 7.40 -16.59 18.75
N ASP A 205 7.48 -15.69 19.75
CA ASP A 205 6.65 -14.49 19.81
C ASP A 205 6.85 -13.62 18.58
N LEU A 206 5.74 -13.07 18.03
CA LEU A 206 5.77 -11.98 17.09
C LEU A 206 5.58 -10.68 17.88
N VAL A 207 6.64 -9.90 17.99
CA VAL A 207 6.65 -8.64 18.75
C VAL A 207 6.42 -7.48 17.81
N TYR A 208 5.40 -6.68 18.10
CA TYR A 208 5.08 -5.45 17.38
C TYR A 208 5.73 -4.29 18.11
N VAL A 209 6.63 -3.59 17.44
CA VAL A 209 7.42 -2.51 18.02
C VAL A 209 7.18 -1.23 17.21
N ILE A 210 6.82 -0.15 17.88
CA ILE A 210 6.82 1.19 17.29
C ILE A 210 8.16 1.86 17.61
N SER A 211 8.78 2.45 16.62
CA SER A 211 10.10 3.07 16.70
C SER A 211 10.15 4.37 15.91
N THR A 212 11.02 5.29 16.33
CA THR A 212 11.55 6.35 15.47
C THR A 212 12.62 5.75 14.54
N HIS A 213 13.02 6.48 13.49
CA HIS A 213 14.12 6.03 12.63
C HIS A 213 15.41 5.72 13.41
N GLU A 214 15.74 6.51 14.42
CA GLU A 214 16.93 6.34 15.24
C GLU A 214 16.86 5.10 16.16
N GLY A 215 15.65 4.69 16.53
CA GLY A 215 15.45 3.51 17.40
C GLY A 215 15.48 2.16 16.68
N ILE A 216 15.46 2.15 15.34
CA ILE A 216 15.44 0.92 14.55
C ILE A 216 16.70 0.07 14.79
N ASP A 217 17.88 0.68 14.65
CA ASP A 217 19.16 -0.02 14.80
C ASP A 217 19.35 -0.59 16.19
N GLU A 218 18.87 0.10 17.21
CA GLU A 218 18.94 -0.35 18.60
C GLU A 218 17.98 -1.51 18.86
N MET A 219 16.77 -1.43 18.34
CA MET A 219 15.79 -2.49 18.41
C MET A 219 16.31 -3.77 17.71
N MET A 220 16.91 -3.65 16.52
CA MET A 220 17.47 -4.77 15.78
C MET A 220 18.57 -5.47 16.58
N LYS A 221 19.49 -4.72 17.19
CA LYS A 221 20.51 -5.29 18.10
C LYS A 221 19.92 -6.01 19.30
N THR A 222 18.87 -5.43 19.90
CA THR A 222 18.18 -6.01 21.06
C THR A 222 17.46 -7.31 20.73
N SER A 223 17.02 -7.47 19.49
CA SER A 223 16.37 -8.70 19.00
C SER A 223 17.35 -9.76 18.47
N GLY A 224 18.66 -9.48 18.49
CA GLY A 224 19.69 -10.40 18.03
C GLY A 224 19.83 -10.51 16.52
N LYS A 225 19.25 -9.57 15.77
CA LYS A 225 19.37 -9.51 14.31
C LYS A 225 20.35 -8.41 13.92
N GLU A 226 21.27 -8.75 13.04
CA GLU A 226 22.12 -7.77 12.40
C GLU A 226 21.34 -7.04 11.31
N ASN A 227 21.51 -5.73 11.25
CA ASN A 227 20.98 -4.93 10.15
C ASN A 227 21.74 -5.32 8.88
N PHE A 228 21.11 -6.07 7.99
CA PHE A 228 21.71 -6.53 6.76
C PHE A 228 21.43 -5.50 5.65
N GLU A 229 22.37 -4.60 5.42
CA GLU A 229 22.31 -3.72 4.25
C GLU A 229 22.70 -4.51 2.98
N ALA A 230 21.79 -4.56 2.03
CA ALA A 230 22.08 -5.14 0.73
C ALA A 230 23.16 -4.32 0.01
N LYS A 231 24.34 -4.90 -0.23
CA LYS A 231 25.44 -4.24 -0.97
C LYS A 231 25.25 -4.27 -2.49
N SER A 232 24.53 -5.26 -2.98
CA SER A 232 24.20 -5.41 -4.40
C SER A 232 22.84 -6.07 -4.55
N ILE A 233 22.05 -5.61 -5.52
CA ILE A 233 20.76 -6.18 -5.87
C ILE A 233 20.70 -6.48 -7.37
N MET A 234 19.96 -7.53 -7.72
CA MET A 234 19.63 -7.86 -9.10
C MET A 234 18.12 -7.79 -9.28
N ILE A 235 17.66 -6.98 -10.23
CA ILE A 235 16.25 -6.79 -10.54
C ILE A 235 15.98 -7.47 -11.88
N LEU A 236 15.08 -8.45 -11.91
CA LEU A 236 14.62 -9.11 -13.12
C LEU A 236 13.32 -8.45 -13.59
N GLY A 237 13.39 -7.71 -14.67
CA GLY A 237 12.29 -6.99 -15.31
C GLY A 237 12.44 -5.47 -15.23
N GLY A 238 12.63 -4.82 -16.40
CA GLY A 238 12.66 -3.37 -16.59
C GLY A 238 11.25 -2.75 -16.68
N SER A 239 10.29 -3.25 -15.89
CA SER A 239 8.98 -2.63 -15.76
C SER A 239 9.08 -1.28 -15.00
N ARG A 240 8.00 -0.47 -15.02
CA ARG A 240 7.96 0.77 -14.23
C ARG A 240 8.31 0.53 -12.76
N ILE A 241 7.83 -0.57 -12.16
CA ILE A 241 8.16 -0.95 -10.77
C ILE A 241 9.66 -1.21 -10.64
N GLY A 242 10.23 -2.06 -11.50
CA GLY A 242 11.65 -2.39 -11.48
C GLY A 242 12.54 -1.15 -11.65
N LYS A 243 12.19 -0.25 -12.58
CA LYS A 243 12.88 1.03 -12.77
C LYS A 243 12.83 1.92 -11.52
N HIS A 244 11.66 2.06 -10.87
CA HIS A 244 11.53 2.85 -9.64
C HIS A 244 12.38 2.27 -8.50
N VAL A 245 12.37 0.95 -8.31
CA VAL A 245 13.23 0.28 -7.32
C VAL A 245 14.70 0.52 -7.65
N ALA A 246 15.11 0.34 -8.92
CA ALA A 246 16.48 0.57 -9.36
C ALA A 246 16.95 2.00 -9.11
N LEU A 247 16.15 3.00 -9.52
CA LEU A 247 16.46 4.43 -9.35
C LEU A 247 16.59 4.83 -7.87
N TYR A 248 15.86 4.18 -6.99
CA TYR A 248 15.99 4.44 -5.56
C TYR A 248 17.23 3.78 -4.98
N MET A 249 17.41 2.47 -5.23
CA MET A 249 18.48 1.66 -4.63
C MET A 249 19.88 1.98 -5.15
N GLN A 250 20.03 2.49 -6.38
CA GLN A 250 21.34 2.88 -6.92
C GLN A 250 22.08 3.96 -6.09
N LYS A 251 21.35 4.63 -5.18
CA LYS A 251 21.95 5.64 -4.28
C LYS A 251 22.68 5.00 -3.10
N THR A 252 22.36 3.75 -2.76
CA THR A 252 22.83 3.07 -1.56
C THR A 252 23.55 1.76 -1.84
N CYS A 253 23.29 1.10 -2.98
CA CYS A 253 23.91 -0.18 -3.32
C CYS A 253 24.14 -0.31 -4.83
N GLU A 254 24.92 -1.34 -5.23
CA GLU A 254 25.11 -1.70 -6.63
C GLU A 254 23.82 -2.35 -7.17
N VAL A 255 23.30 -1.81 -8.29
CA VAL A 255 22.05 -2.31 -8.89
C VAL A 255 22.31 -2.87 -10.26
N LYS A 256 21.84 -4.10 -10.52
CA LYS A 256 21.83 -4.72 -11.83
C LYS A 256 20.39 -4.99 -12.27
N LEU A 257 19.93 -4.27 -13.29
CA LEU A 257 18.61 -4.47 -13.90
C LEU A 257 18.75 -5.30 -15.17
N ILE A 258 17.94 -6.32 -15.31
CA ILE A 258 17.94 -7.25 -16.45
C ILE A 258 16.53 -7.32 -17.04
N ASP A 259 16.39 -7.09 -18.34
CA ASP A 259 15.15 -7.30 -19.10
C ASP A 259 15.47 -7.97 -20.44
N SER A 260 14.54 -8.74 -20.97
CA SER A 260 14.65 -9.34 -22.31
C SER A 260 14.44 -8.31 -23.43
N ASN A 261 13.81 -7.18 -23.14
CA ASN A 261 13.59 -6.08 -24.08
C ASN A 261 14.71 -5.06 -23.96
N THR A 262 15.57 -4.97 -24.97
CA THR A 262 16.73 -4.08 -25.02
C THR A 262 16.35 -2.61 -24.83
N SER A 263 15.23 -2.15 -25.40
CA SER A 263 14.81 -0.74 -25.26
C SER A 263 14.51 -0.34 -23.80
N LYS A 264 14.10 -1.29 -22.96
CA LYS A 264 13.88 -1.02 -21.53
C LYS A 264 15.17 -0.95 -20.71
N CYS A 265 16.29 -1.39 -21.27
CA CYS A 265 17.61 -1.34 -20.62
C CYS A 265 18.38 -0.07 -21.01
N GLU A 266 17.95 0.64 -22.05
CA GLU A 266 18.59 1.87 -22.56
C GLU A 266 18.02 3.15 -21.94
N ASP A 267 16.80 3.08 -21.37
CA ASP A 267 16.11 4.17 -20.64
C ASP A 267 16.58 4.27 -19.18
#